data_a99b82efe07d546f7fd720b6a9517cac
#
_entry.id   a99b82efe07d546f7fd720b6a9517cac
#
_cell.length_a   1.000
_cell.length_b   1.000
_cell.length_c   1.000
_cell.angle_alpha   90.00
_cell.angle_beta   90.00
_cell.angle_gamma   90.00
#
_symmetry.space_group_name_H-M   'P 1'
#
loop_
_entity.id
_entity.type
_entity.pdbx_description
1 polymer ?
#
loop_
_entity_poly.entity_id
_entity_poly.type
_entity_poly.pdbx_seq_one_letter_code
_entity_poly.pdbx_strand_id
1 'polypeptide(L)'
;MELRLYNTLTRSRDAFRPYDPSNVRLYVCGPTVYDLAHIGNARPVIIFDVLFRLLRRTFGDQAVTYVRNITDVDDKINARAAERGITIRELTEETYHWFRADTEALGCLRPSVEPRATEHIDEMRLLIERLVASKHAYVAEGHVLFHVPSMPDYGRLSRRPLDDMIAGARVDVAPYKRDPMDFVLWKPSPEGVPGWPSPCGIPERGRPGWHIECSAMSWRHLGETFDIHGGGIDLVFPHHENEIAQTRCAFGTNMMAQVWMHNGFLTLEGEKMSKSLGNFVTIRELLKDWPGECLRLAMLSTHYRQPINWTRQGIGFAAKTLDKWYRIVGDEPAETGEGNPFEAEIADRLADDINSPSAITHLHHLADVAEHVDASSALKRRFKGAANLLGLLNETESQWRERQRQAVAVDPEAIEALIAARIAARKARDFATADHLREQLAAQGVVLMDNKDGTTTWEVAR
;
A
#
# COMPACT_ATOMS: atom_id res chain seq x y z
N MET A 1 1.45 5.51 -25.55
CA MET A 1 1.98 5.68 -24.17
C MET A 1 3.29 4.91 -24.03
N GLU A 2 4.39 5.53 -23.57
CA GLU A 2 5.64 4.87 -23.18
C GLU A 2 5.76 4.94 -21.65
N LEU A 3 5.71 3.78 -20.99
CA LEU A 3 5.86 3.71 -19.52
C LEU A 3 7.34 3.90 -19.16
N ARG A 4 7.64 4.88 -18.32
CA ARG A 4 8.97 5.18 -17.80
C ARG A 4 8.96 5.07 -16.30
N LEU A 5 9.89 4.32 -15.72
CA LEU A 5 9.97 4.08 -14.29
C LEU A 5 11.36 4.48 -13.76
N TYR A 6 11.39 5.10 -12.59
CA TYR A 6 12.64 5.36 -11.91
C TYR A 6 13.13 4.07 -11.23
N ASN A 7 14.36 3.69 -11.57
CA ASN A 7 15.00 2.51 -11.01
C ASN A 7 16.01 2.92 -9.93
N THR A 8 15.76 2.51 -8.69
CA THR A 8 16.65 2.79 -7.56
C THR A 8 18.06 2.23 -7.77
N LEU A 9 18.21 1.11 -8.47
CA LEU A 9 19.49 0.49 -8.73
C LEU A 9 20.37 1.34 -9.69
N THR A 10 19.78 1.82 -10.78
CA THR A 10 20.50 2.63 -11.80
C THR A 10 20.50 4.11 -11.46
N ARG A 11 19.54 4.59 -10.63
CA ARG A 11 19.29 6.01 -10.33
C ARG A 11 18.85 6.81 -11.57
N SER A 12 18.27 6.14 -12.55
CA SER A 12 17.74 6.73 -13.76
C SER A 12 16.26 6.41 -13.94
N ARG A 13 15.59 7.21 -14.76
CA ARG A 13 14.22 6.99 -15.19
C ARG A 13 14.22 6.60 -16.65
N ASP A 14 13.98 5.34 -16.91
CA ASP A 14 14.13 4.75 -18.22
C ASP A 14 12.80 4.17 -18.72
N ALA A 15 12.69 3.97 -20.04
CA ALA A 15 11.55 3.28 -20.63
C ALA A 15 11.47 1.83 -20.11
N PHE A 16 10.35 1.48 -19.55
CA PHE A 16 10.10 0.13 -19.05
C PHE A 16 9.74 -0.81 -20.20
N ARG A 17 10.47 -1.90 -20.31
CA ARG A 17 10.21 -2.98 -21.26
C ARG A 17 10.25 -4.30 -20.50
N PRO A 18 9.10 -4.95 -20.29
CA PRO A 18 9.08 -6.23 -19.58
C PRO A 18 9.80 -7.31 -20.37
N TYR A 19 10.32 -8.33 -19.68
CA TYR A 19 10.91 -9.51 -20.32
C TYR A 19 9.90 -10.21 -21.23
N ASP A 20 8.65 -10.30 -20.77
CA ASP A 20 7.54 -10.86 -21.53
C ASP A 20 6.30 -9.95 -21.36
N PRO A 21 5.88 -9.23 -22.42
CA PRO A 21 4.70 -8.38 -22.39
C PRO A 21 3.38 -9.14 -22.11
N SER A 22 3.36 -10.47 -22.30
CA SER A 22 2.21 -11.31 -21.97
C SER A 22 2.21 -11.80 -20.52
N ASN A 23 3.30 -11.55 -19.76
CA ASN A 23 3.45 -11.92 -18.36
C ASN A 23 4.40 -10.96 -17.62
N VAL A 24 3.94 -9.73 -17.40
CA VAL A 24 4.67 -8.72 -16.62
C VAL A 24 4.62 -9.08 -15.14
N ARG A 25 5.79 -9.22 -14.50
CA ARG A 25 5.93 -9.76 -13.17
C ARG A 25 6.37 -8.69 -12.17
N LEU A 26 5.50 -8.47 -11.16
CA LEU A 26 5.69 -7.48 -10.10
C LEU A 26 5.72 -8.19 -8.74
N TYR A 27 6.78 -8.00 -7.96
CA TYR A 27 6.86 -8.39 -6.56
C TYR A 27 6.91 -7.15 -5.66
N VAL A 28 6.15 -7.15 -4.56
CA VAL A 28 6.20 -6.09 -3.55
C VAL A 28 6.30 -6.74 -2.17
N CYS A 29 7.28 -6.32 -1.37
CA CYS A 29 7.39 -6.77 0.00
C CYS A 29 6.16 -6.35 0.79
N GLY A 30 5.49 -7.36 1.37
CA GLY A 30 4.26 -7.22 2.13
C GLY A 30 4.48 -6.99 3.63
N PRO A 31 3.41 -6.95 4.42
CA PRO A 31 3.49 -6.68 5.83
C PRO A 31 3.93 -7.91 6.65
N THR A 32 4.53 -7.63 7.82
CA THR A 32 4.61 -8.59 8.93
C THR A 32 3.32 -8.51 9.74
N VAL A 33 2.56 -9.60 9.77
CA VAL A 33 1.19 -9.64 10.35
C VAL A 33 1.22 -10.00 11.83
N TYR A 34 1.48 -9.02 12.70
CA TYR A 34 1.50 -9.19 14.15
C TYR A 34 0.62 -8.18 14.92
N ASP A 35 0.18 -7.10 14.25
CA ASP A 35 -0.61 -6.03 14.84
C ASP A 35 -1.38 -5.28 13.73
N LEU A 36 -2.24 -4.33 14.09
CA LEU A 36 -2.92 -3.45 13.14
C LEU A 36 -1.92 -2.68 12.28
N ALA A 37 -2.18 -2.58 10.99
CA ALA A 37 -1.36 -1.82 10.06
C ALA A 37 -1.49 -0.31 10.32
N HIS A 38 -0.34 0.39 10.41
CA HIS A 38 -0.34 1.85 10.51
C HIS A 38 -0.44 2.51 9.14
N ILE A 39 -0.78 3.79 9.12
CA ILE A 39 -1.00 4.54 7.86
C ILE A 39 0.23 4.53 6.93
N GLY A 40 1.45 4.43 7.45
CA GLY A 40 2.66 4.29 6.66
C GLY A 40 2.69 2.99 5.83
N ASN A 41 2.05 1.91 6.31
CA ASN A 41 1.93 0.65 5.56
C ASN A 41 0.94 0.77 4.39
N ALA A 42 0.00 1.70 4.43
CA ALA A 42 -0.91 1.96 3.33
C ALA A 42 -0.19 2.50 2.09
N ARG A 43 0.91 3.25 2.28
CA ARG A 43 1.59 3.94 1.19
C ARG A 43 2.10 3.01 0.09
N PRO A 44 2.94 2.01 0.36
CA PRO A 44 3.35 1.06 -0.67
C PRO A 44 2.15 0.32 -1.29
N VAL A 45 1.15 -0.06 -0.50
CA VAL A 45 -0.02 -0.77 -1.02
C VAL A 45 -0.78 0.08 -2.05
N ILE A 46 -1.04 1.36 -1.74
CA ILE A 46 -1.74 2.29 -2.65
C ILE A 46 -0.90 2.57 -3.91
N ILE A 47 0.40 2.83 -3.76
CA ILE A 47 1.28 3.19 -4.89
C ILE A 47 1.42 2.01 -5.85
N PHE A 48 1.68 0.81 -5.34
CA PHE A 48 1.82 -0.37 -6.18
C PHE A 48 0.48 -0.88 -6.72
N ASP A 49 -0.65 -0.55 -6.10
CA ASP A 49 -1.98 -0.73 -6.69
C ASP A 49 -2.18 0.17 -7.93
N VAL A 50 -1.77 1.44 -7.87
CA VAL A 50 -1.81 2.32 -9.06
C VAL A 50 -0.91 1.79 -10.17
N LEU A 51 0.31 1.35 -9.84
CA LEU A 51 1.19 0.70 -10.81
C LEU A 51 0.55 -0.55 -11.40
N PHE A 52 -0.05 -1.41 -10.58
CA PHE A 52 -0.72 -2.62 -11.03
C PHE A 52 -1.88 -2.32 -11.99
N ARG A 53 -2.71 -1.31 -11.68
CA ARG A 53 -3.77 -0.83 -12.59
C ARG A 53 -3.21 -0.31 -13.91
N LEU A 54 -2.14 0.47 -13.86
CA LEU A 54 -1.49 1.01 -15.06
C LEU A 54 -0.88 -0.10 -15.93
N LEU A 55 -0.21 -1.08 -15.32
CA LEU A 55 0.34 -2.24 -16.04
C LEU A 55 -0.78 -3.05 -16.70
N ARG A 56 -1.87 -3.33 -16.00
CA ARG A 56 -3.03 -4.03 -16.55
C ARG A 56 -3.67 -3.26 -17.72
N ARG A 57 -3.78 -1.94 -17.58
CA ARG A 57 -4.26 -1.06 -18.67
C ARG A 57 -3.35 -1.09 -19.88
N THR A 58 -2.04 -1.23 -19.67
CA THR A 58 -1.02 -1.17 -20.73
C THR A 58 -0.83 -2.50 -21.45
N PHE A 59 -0.79 -3.60 -20.70
CA PHE A 59 -0.42 -4.93 -21.21
C PHE A 59 -1.60 -5.89 -21.27
N GLY A 60 -2.69 -5.57 -20.62
CA GLY A 60 -3.89 -6.41 -20.48
C GLY A 60 -4.05 -6.98 -19.07
N ASP A 61 -5.29 -7.18 -18.68
CA ASP A 61 -5.66 -7.59 -17.30
C ASP A 61 -5.02 -8.93 -16.89
N GLN A 62 -4.92 -9.87 -17.81
CA GLN A 62 -4.37 -11.20 -17.57
C GLN A 62 -2.85 -11.28 -17.79
N ALA A 63 -2.25 -10.23 -18.32
CA ALA A 63 -0.82 -10.19 -18.65
C ALA A 63 0.04 -9.68 -17.48
N VAL A 64 -0.51 -9.49 -16.29
CA VAL A 64 0.24 -8.95 -15.13
C VAL A 64 0.09 -9.87 -13.93
N THR A 65 1.21 -10.40 -13.46
CA THR A 65 1.29 -11.18 -12.22
C THR A 65 1.87 -10.30 -11.11
N TYR A 66 1.02 -9.91 -10.16
CA TYR A 66 1.41 -9.16 -8.97
C TYR A 66 1.46 -10.08 -7.74
N VAL A 67 2.63 -10.19 -7.15
CA VAL A 67 2.87 -10.97 -5.93
C VAL A 67 3.18 -10.03 -4.77
N ARG A 68 2.46 -10.17 -3.66
CA ARG A 68 2.75 -9.47 -2.39
C ARG A 68 2.71 -10.48 -1.26
N ASN A 69 3.84 -10.71 -0.62
CA ASN A 69 3.93 -11.71 0.45
C ASN A 69 3.24 -11.28 1.75
N ILE A 70 3.01 -12.27 2.58
CA ILE A 70 2.62 -12.13 3.98
C ILE A 70 3.71 -12.77 4.84
N THR A 71 4.42 -11.94 5.62
CA THR A 71 5.37 -12.44 6.62
C THR A 71 4.59 -12.86 7.87
N ASP A 72 4.42 -14.16 8.03
CA ASP A 72 3.66 -14.79 9.12
C ASP A 72 4.55 -15.62 10.07
N VAL A 73 5.86 -15.40 10.02
CA VAL A 73 6.87 -15.90 10.97
C VAL A 73 7.90 -14.79 11.24
N ASP A 74 8.02 -14.37 12.50
CA ASP A 74 8.97 -13.34 12.94
C ASP A 74 9.03 -13.34 14.46
N ASP A 75 10.12 -12.82 15.06
CA ASP A 75 10.26 -12.74 16.52
C ASP A 75 9.18 -11.85 17.16
N LYS A 76 8.71 -10.81 16.45
CA LYS A 76 7.60 -9.95 16.92
C LYS A 76 6.27 -10.70 16.93
N ILE A 77 6.04 -11.59 15.96
CA ILE A 77 4.86 -12.45 15.91
C ILE A 77 4.87 -13.40 17.12
N ASN A 78 6.03 -14.04 17.38
CA ASN A 78 6.20 -14.94 18.51
C ASN A 78 5.92 -14.23 19.85
N ALA A 79 6.53 -13.04 20.04
CA ALA A 79 6.34 -12.25 21.25
C ALA A 79 4.86 -11.83 21.43
N ARG A 80 4.21 -11.37 20.36
CA ARG A 80 2.82 -10.91 20.42
C ARG A 80 1.83 -12.05 20.66
N ALA A 81 2.05 -13.22 20.06
CA ALA A 81 1.23 -14.41 20.29
C ALA A 81 1.34 -14.87 21.74
N ALA A 82 2.57 -14.91 22.29
CA ALA A 82 2.82 -15.24 23.68
C ALA A 82 2.16 -14.24 24.66
N GLU A 83 2.26 -12.94 24.40
CA GLU A 83 1.61 -11.88 25.18
C GLU A 83 0.08 -12.06 25.22
N ARG A 84 -0.52 -12.46 24.10
CA ARG A 84 -1.97 -12.67 23.99
C ARG A 84 -2.43 -14.06 24.42
N GLY A 85 -1.52 -15.00 24.70
CA GLY A 85 -1.84 -16.38 25.06
C GLY A 85 -2.56 -17.16 23.95
N ILE A 86 -2.31 -16.83 22.68
CA ILE A 86 -2.88 -17.48 21.49
C ILE A 86 -1.77 -18.08 20.63
N THR A 87 -2.14 -18.95 19.70
CA THR A 87 -1.19 -19.51 18.73
C THR A 87 -0.76 -18.45 17.71
N ILE A 88 0.43 -18.64 17.12
CA ILE A 88 0.91 -17.80 16.03
C ILE A 88 -0.04 -17.82 14.84
N ARG A 89 -0.62 -18.98 14.52
CA ARG A 89 -1.57 -19.11 13.42
C ARG A 89 -2.83 -18.28 13.67
N GLU A 90 -3.40 -18.32 14.87
CA GLU A 90 -4.55 -17.49 15.24
C GLU A 90 -4.22 -16.00 15.14
N LEU A 91 -3.07 -15.57 15.66
CA LEU A 91 -2.64 -14.17 15.55
C LEU A 91 -2.49 -13.73 14.09
N THR A 92 -1.78 -14.50 13.28
CA THR A 92 -1.47 -14.12 11.90
C THR A 92 -2.67 -14.18 10.97
N GLU A 93 -3.63 -15.09 11.20
CA GLU A 93 -4.92 -15.09 10.49
C GLU A 93 -5.74 -13.85 10.81
N GLU A 94 -5.90 -13.54 12.10
CA GLU A 94 -6.67 -12.38 12.55
C GLU A 94 -6.09 -11.08 11.99
N THR A 95 -4.79 -10.87 12.14
CA THR A 95 -4.10 -9.65 11.67
C THR A 95 -4.05 -9.55 10.15
N TYR A 96 -3.93 -10.66 9.43
CA TYR A 96 -4.07 -10.70 7.99
C TYR A 96 -5.47 -10.29 7.53
N HIS A 97 -6.52 -10.79 8.19
CA HIS A 97 -7.89 -10.38 7.87
C HIS A 97 -8.12 -8.88 8.10
N TRP A 98 -7.54 -8.32 9.17
CA TRP A 98 -7.59 -6.88 9.40
C TRP A 98 -6.88 -6.09 8.30
N PHE A 99 -5.65 -6.47 7.99
CA PHE A 99 -4.88 -5.82 6.92
C PHE A 99 -5.60 -5.87 5.58
N ARG A 100 -6.20 -7.00 5.25
CA ARG A 100 -6.95 -7.18 4.02
C ARG A 100 -8.19 -6.29 3.98
N ALA A 101 -8.98 -6.26 5.04
CA ALA A 101 -10.16 -5.40 5.14
C ALA A 101 -9.77 -3.91 5.02
N ASP A 102 -8.68 -3.51 5.68
CA ASP A 102 -8.18 -2.13 5.62
C ASP A 102 -7.71 -1.75 4.21
N THR A 103 -7.01 -2.63 3.49
CA THR A 103 -6.56 -2.38 2.11
C THR A 103 -7.70 -2.39 1.09
N GLU A 104 -8.71 -3.23 1.27
CA GLU A 104 -9.95 -3.21 0.48
C GLU A 104 -10.72 -1.90 0.70
N ALA A 105 -10.82 -1.43 1.93
CA ALA A 105 -11.46 -0.13 2.24
C ALA A 105 -10.71 1.05 1.61
N LEU A 106 -9.38 0.96 1.43
CA LEU A 106 -8.58 1.93 0.69
C LEU A 106 -8.75 1.84 -0.85
N GLY A 107 -9.62 0.96 -1.35
CA GLY A 107 -9.88 0.76 -2.78
C GLY A 107 -8.74 0.06 -3.51
N CYS A 108 -7.85 -0.67 -2.82
CA CYS A 108 -6.77 -1.41 -3.44
C CYS A 108 -7.26 -2.75 -4.01
N LEU A 109 -6.81 -3.09 -5.21
CA LEU A 109 -7.02 -4.40 -5.80
C LEU A 109 -6.23 -5.46 -5.03
N ARG A 110 -6.73 -6.68 -5.05
CA ARG A 110 -5.98 -7.82 -4.54
C ARG A 110 -4.81 -8.14 -5.47
N PRO A 111 -3.63 -8.47 -4.91
CA PRO A 111 -2.57 -9.07 -5.70
C PRO A 111 -3.03 -10.36 -6.38
N SER A 112 -2.34 -10.74 -7.46
CA SER A 112 -2.59 -12.03 -8.13
C SER A 112 -2.28 -13.22 -7.22
N VAL A 113 -1.22 -13.06 -6.37
CA VAL A 113 -0.80 -14.07 -5.39
C VAL A 113 -0.40 -13.37 -4.09
N GLU A 114 -0.84 -13.91 -2.95
CA GLU A 114 -0.42 -13.47 -1.61
C GLU A 114 0.21 -14.67 -0.86
N PRO A 115 1.49 -15.02 -1.15
CA PRO A 115 2.15 -16.15 -0.54
C PRO A 115 2.50 -15.88 0.93
N ARG A 116 2.40 -16.91 1.78
CA ARG A 116 2.80 -16.85 3.18
C ARG A 116 4.20 -17.43 3.37
N ALA A 117 5.00 -16.81 4.22
CA ALA A 117 6.35 -17.29 4.51
C ALA A 117 6.36 -18.73 5.05
N THR A 118 5.43 -19.07 5.97
CA THR A 118 5.32 -20.40 6.54
C THR A 118 4.95 -21.51 5.54
N GLU A 119 4.41 -21.16 4.38
CA GLU A 119 4.05 -22.09 3.31
C GLU A 119 5.17 -22.28 2.27
N HIS A 120 6.32 -21.58 2.45
CA HIS A 120 7.46 -21.59 1.51
C HIS A 120 8.78 -21.97 2.18
N ILE A 121 8.71 -22.70 3.29
CA ILE A 121 9.89 -23.13 4.04
C ILE A 121 10.82 -24.04 3.21
N ASP A 122 10.26 -24.90 2.39
CA ASP A 122 11.06 -25.82 1.57
C ASP A 122 11.81 -25.06 0.47
N GLU A 123 11.21 -24.04 -0.13
CA GLU A 123 11.89 -23.16 -1.09
C GLU A 123 13.03 -22.37 -0.42
N MET A 124 12.82 -21.88 0.81
CA MET A 124 13.86 -21.18 1.58
C MET A 124 15.03 -22.13 1.89
N ARG A 125 14.75 -23.35 2.34
CA ARG A 125 15.77 -24.36 2.62
C ARG A 125 16.58 -24.70 1.37
N LEU A 126 15.91 -24.91 0.24
CA LEU A 126 16.55 -25.20 -1.04
C LEU A 126 17.45 -24.06 -1.50
N LEU A 127 16.99 -22.81 -1.35
CA LEU A 127 17.76 -21.61 -1.69
C LEU A 127 19.03 -21.51 -0.81
N ILE A 128 18.89 -21.77 0.50
CA ILE A 128 20.00 -21.79 1.46
C ILE A 128 21.02 -22.88 1.10
N GLU A 129 20.58 -24.08 0.77
CA GLU A 129 21.45 -25.20 0.38
C GLU A 129 22.24 -24.87 -0.91
N ARG A 130 21.63 -24.21 -1.88
CA ARG A 130 22.32 -23.68 -3.07
C ARG A 130 23.41 -22.67 -2.71
N LEU A 131 23.10 -21.72 -1.81
CA LEU A 131 24.07 -20.71 -1.36
C LEU A 131 25.25 -21.33 -0.64
N VAL A 132 25.04 -22.37 0.17
CA VAL A 132 26.13 -23.10 0.83
C VAL A 132 26.96 -23.89 -0.20
N ALA A 133 26.31 -24.57 -1.14
CA ALA A 133 27.00 -25.32 -2.19
C ALA A 133 27.84 -24.40 -3.10
N SER A 134 27.38 -23.20 -3.39
CA SER A 134 28.11 -22.18 -4.17
C SER A 134 29.12 -21.38 -3.34
N LYS A 135 29.29 -21.67 -2.05
CA LYS A 135 30.20 -21.02 -1.10
C LYS A 135 29.89 -19.55 -0.79
N HIS A 136 28.66 -19.12 -1.04
CA HIS A 136 28.18 -17.80 -0.64
C HIS A 136 27.57 -17.79 0.77
N ALA A 137 27.33 -18.98 1.35
CA ALA A 137 26.87 -19.13 2.72
C ALA A 137 27.65 -20.22 3.47
N TYR A 138 27.55 -20.20 4.79
CA TYR A 138 28.22 -21.16 5.66
C TYR A 138 27.40 -21.46 6.91
N VAL A 139 27.65 -22.63 7.50
CA VAL A 139 27.07 -23.07 8.78
C VAL A 139 27.99 -22.68 9.93
N ALA A 140 27.43 -22.10 11.00
CA ALA A 140 28.15 -21.80 12.24
C ALA A 140 27.19 -21.82 13.43
N GLU A 141 27.48 -22.60 14.45
CA GLU A 141 26.72 -22.71 15.72
C GLU A 141 25.17 -22.88 15.50
N GLY A 142 24.81 -23.81 14.60
CA GLY A 142 23.41 -24.09 14.27
C GLY A 142 22.71 -23.02 13.39
N HIS A 143 23.42 -21.95 13.00
CA HIS A 143 22.97 -20.94 12.08
C HIS A 143 23.47 -21.21 10.66
N VAL A 144 22.77 -20.68 9.65
CA VAL A 144 23.32 -20.51 8.31
C VAL A 144 23.40 -19.02 8.02
N LEU A 145 24.58 -18.56 7.61
CA LEU A 145 24.83 -17.14 7.32
C LEU A 145 25.27 -16.95 5.87
N PHE A 146 24.79 -15.88 5.25
CA PHE A 146 25.34 -15.38 3.99
C PHE A 146 26.68 -14.69 4.25
N HIS A 147 27.69 -15.00 3.46
CA HIS A 147 29.01 -14.39 3.56
C HIS A 147 29.14 -13.21 2.61
N VAL A 148 28.91 -11.99 3.12
CA VAL A 148 28.84 -10.77 2.31
C VAL A 148 30.10 -10.54 1.45
N PRO A 149 31.36 -10.75 1.96
CA PRO A 149 32.55 -10.61 1.12
C PRO A 149 32.62 -11.55 -0.10
N SER A 150 31.81 -12.62 -0.13
CA SER A 150 31.73 -13.51 -1.29
C SER A 150 31.04 -12.89 -2.51
N MET A 151 30.39 -11.73 -2.33
CA MET A 151 29.73 -10.95 -3.38
C MET A 151 30.39 -9.56 -3.52
N PRO A 152 31.38 -9.40 -4.40
CA PRO A 152 32.18 -8.17 -4.47
C PRO A 152 31.41 -6.90 -4.79
N ASP A 153 30.26 -7.01 -5.44
CA ASP A 153 29.39 -5.88 -5.80
C ASP A 153 28.18 -5.71 -4.84
N TYR A 154 28.24 -6.28 -3.61
CA TYR A 154 27.26 -6.03 -2.57
C TYR A 154 27.19 -4.54 -2.23
N GLY A 155 25.99 -4.00 -2.01
CA GLY A 155 25.78 -2.59 -1.71
C GLY A 155 25.46 -1.71 -2.90
N ARG A 156 25.32 -2.26 -4.12
CA ARG A 156 25.02 -1.50 -5.34
C ARG A 156 23.65 -0.81 -5.34
N LEU A 157 22.66 -1.41 -4.69
CA LEU A 157 21.32 -0.82 -4.59
C LEU A 157 21.31 0.37 -3.63
N SER A 158 21.85 0.17 -2.42
CA SER A 158 21.84 1.16 -1.36
C SER A 158 22.85 2.28 -1.59
N ARG A 159 24.01 1.96 -2.19
CA ARG A 159 25.15 2.85 -2.39
C ARG A 159 25.58 3.57 -1.11
N ARG A 160 25.40 2.93 0.04
CA ARG A 160 25.83 3.46 1.32
C ARG A 160 27.32 3.18 1.54
N PRO A 161 28.05 4.07 2.23
CA PRO A 161 29.37 3.76 2.72
C PRO A 161 29.36 2.51 3.62
N LEU A 162 30.44 1.73 3.60
CA LEU A 162 30.53 0.49 4.38
C LEU A 162 30.24 0.69 5.86
N ASP A 163 30.79 1.76 6.45
CA ASP A 163 30.56 2.10 7.87
C ASP A 163 29.08 2.35 8.18
N ASP A 164 28.36 3.03 7.29
CA ASP A 164 26.92 3.28 7.40
C ASP A 164 26.11 1.97 7.22
N MET A 165 26.60 1.04 6.40
CA MET A 165 25.99 -0.27 6.22
C MET A 165 26.17 -1.12 7.49
N ILE A 166 27.36 -1.13 8.10
CA ILE A 166 27.64 -1.83 9.37
C ILE A 166 26.72 -1.28 10.48
N ALA A 167 26.64 0.05 10.62
CA ALA A 167 25.77 0.70 11.59
C ALA A 167 24.27 0.44 11.33
N GLY A 168 23.87 0.39 10.07
CA GLY A 168 22.47 0.15 9.65
C GLY A 168 22.04 -1.31 9.75
N ALA A 169 22.96 -2.26 9.77
CA ALA A 169 22.68 -3.69 9.90
C ALA A 169 22.12 -4.07 11.30
N ARG A 170 22.15 -3.15 12.29
CA ARG A 170 21.54 -3.26 13.64
C ARG A 170 21.74 -4.59 14.37
N VAL A 171 22.83 -5.29 14.08
CA VAL A 171 23.08 -6.62 14.66
C VAL A 171 24.37 -6.54 15.46
N ASP A 172 24.30 -6.90 16.74
CA ASP A 172 25.50 -7.20 17.50
C ASP A 172 26.37 -8.18 16.71
N VAL A 173 27.66 -7.93 16.64
CA VAL A 173 28.60 -8.82 15.94
C VAL A 173 28.65 -10.11 16.75
N ALA A 174 27.80 -11.05 16.39
CA ALA A 174 27.77 -12.36 17.04
C ALA A 174 29.07 -13.10 16.76
N PRO A 175 29.65 -13.81 17.76
CA PRO A 175 30.97 -14.44 17.65
C PRO A 175 31.07 -15.49 16.55
N TYR A 176 29.95 -16.04 16.08
CA TYR A 176 29.89 -17.01 15.00
C TYR A 176 29.94 -16.40 13.59
N LYS A 177 29.90 -15.06 13.43
CA LYS A 177 30.07 -14.40 12.15
C LYS A 177 31.52 -14.34 11.71
N ARG A 178 31.78 -14.61 10.42
CA ARG A 178 33.10 -14.44 9.81
C ARG A 178 33.40 -12.98 9.45
N ASP A 179 32.36 -12.25 9.09
CA ASP A 179 32.40 -10.82 8.76
C ASP A 179 31.26 -10.09 9.46
N PRO A 180 31.46 -8.88 9.98
CA PRO A 180 30.38 -8.09 10.61
C PRO A 180 29.14 -7.89 9.74
N MET A 181 29.31 -7.83 8.42
CA MET A 181 28.23 -7.66 7.45
C MET A 181 27.46 -8.95 7.16
N ASP A 182 27.98 -10.13 7.56
CA ASP A 182 27.29 -11.39 7.32
C ASP A 182 25.91 -11.37 7.97
N PHE A 183 24.90 -11.90 7.28
CA PHE A 183 23.53 -11.89 7.77
C PHE A 183 22.91 -13.29 7.81
N VAL A 184 21.96 -13.45 8.71
CA VAL A 184 21.33 -14.73 9.00
C VAL A 184 20.36 -15.12 7.89
N LEU A 185 20.54 -16.32 7.35
CA LEU A 185 19.62 -17.00 6.44
C LEU A 185 18.70 -17.97 7.19
N TRP A 186 19.26 -18.63 8.23
CA TRP A 186 18.56 -19.59 9.08
C TRP A 186 19.11 -19.53 10.50
N LYS A 187 18.25 -19.64 11.51
CA LYS A 187 18.62 -19.60 12.93
C LYS A 187 17.91 -20.70 13.73
N PRO A 188 18.50 -21.19 14.83
CA PRO A 188 17.86 -22.15 15.71
C PRO A 188 16.53 -21.63 16.28
N SER A 189 15.56 -22.52 16.46
CA SER A 189 14.32 -22.21 17.17
C SER A 189 14.39 -22.79 18.57
N PRO A 190 14.28 -21.94 19.61
CA PRO A 190 14.16 -22.40 20.99
C PRO A 190 12.95 -23.30 21.19
N GLU A 191 12.92 -24.06 22.28
CA GLU A 191 11.74 -24.83 22.68
C GLU A 191 10.53 -23.92 22.86
N GLY A 192 9.36 -24.34 22.37
CA GLY A 192 8.14 -23.54 22.40
C GLY A 192 8.02 -22.49 21.29
N VAL A 193 9.07 -22.25 20.50
CA VAL A 193 9.04 -21.37 19.32
C VAL A 193 8.86 -22.22 18.06
N PRO A 194 8.07 -21.76 17.07
CA PRO A 194 7.94 -22.46 15.79
C PRO A 194 9.30 -22.71 15.14
N GLY A 195 9.44 -23.91 14.60
CA GLY A 195 10.66 -24.32 13.92
C GLY A 195 10.36 -25.45 12.97
N TRP A 196 11.19 -25.53 11.93
CA TRP A 196 11.12 -26.52 10.86
C TRP A 196 12.43 -27.32 10.82
N PRO A 197 12.48 -28.45 10.11
CA PRO A 197 13.73 -29.15 9.85
C PRO A 197 14.74 -28.21 9.20
N SER A 198 15.92 -28.08 9.78
CA SER A 198 16.94 -27.15 9.30
C SER A 198 17.63 -27.65 8.01
N PRO A 199 18.10 -26.74 7.13
CA PRO A 199 18.90 -27.10 5.95
C PRO A 199 20.33 -27.52 6.35
N CYS A 200 21.11 -27.99 5.37
CA CYS A 200 22.56 -28.23 5.48
C CYS A 200 22.96 -29.24 6.56
N GLY A 201 22.08 -30.17 6.89
CA GLY A 201 22.39 -31.24 7.88
C GLY A 201 22.42 -30.78 9.33
N ILE A 202 21.92 -29.60 9.65
CA ILE A 202 21.77 -29.12 11.04
C ILE A 202 20.70 -29.96 11.73
N PRO A 203 20.99 -30.63 12.86
CA PRO A 203 20.07 -31.57 13.50
C PRO A 203 18.94 -30.85 14.26
N GLU A 204 19.17 -29.65 14.78
CA GLU A 204 18.22 -28.88 15.55
C GLU A 204 17.20 -28.21 14.61
N ARG A 205 15.95 -28.05 15.11
CA ARG A 205 14.93 -27.29 14.41
C ARG A 205 15.30 -25.81 14.39
N GLY A 206 14.94 -25.13 13.30
CA GLY A 206 15.22 -23.72 13.14
C GLY A 206 14.13 -23.00 12.36
N ARG A 207 14.35 -21.71 12.13
CA ARG A 207 13.46 -20.82 11.39
C ARG A 207 14.24 -19.92 10.43
N PRO A 208 13.59 -19.43 9.35
CA PRO A 208 14.25 -18.56 8.40
C PRO A 208 14.68 -17.22 9.01
N GLY A 209 15.71 -16.62 8.44
CA GLY A 209 15.95 -15.19 8.56
C GLY A 209 14.97 -14.41 7.71
N TRP A 210 14.72 -13.17 8.06
CA TRP A 210 13.70 -12.31 7.41
C TRP A 210 13.93 -12.10 5.90
N HIS A 211 15.17 -12.04 5.43
CA HIS A 211 15.47 -11.70 4.04
C HIS A 211 15.28 -12.86 3.07
N ILE A 212 15.45 -14.10 3.52
CA ILE A 212 15.32 -15.28 2.65
C ILE A 212 13.88 -15.56 2.24
N GLU A 213 12.91 -15.07 3.02
CA GLU A 213 11.49 -15.25 2.77
C GLU A 213 11.08 -14.68 1.42
N CYS A 214 11.37 -13.38 1.19
CA CYS A 214 11.02 -12.71 -0.05
C CYS A 214 11.80 -13.25 -1.25
N SER A 215 13.09 -13.62 -1.07
CA SER A 215 13.86 -14.26 -2.13
C SER A 215 13.27 -15.59 -2.57
N ALA A 216 12.85 -16.43 -1.62
CA ALA A 216 12.23 -17.73 -1.92
C ALA A 216 10.84 -17.58 -2.55
N MET A 217 9.99 -16.71 -2.00
CA MET A 217 8.64 -16.49 -2.51
C MET A 217 8.63 -15.83 -3.87
N SER A 218 9.50 -14.82 -4.12
CA SER A 218 9.62 -14.21 -5.44
C SER A 218 10.12 -15.21 -6.48
N TRP A 219 11.16 -15.99 -6.15
CA TRP A 219 11.63 -17.05 -7.01
C TRP A 219 10.55 -18.07 -7.35
N ARG A 220 9.80 -18.55 -6.35
CA ARG A 220 8.75 -19.57 -6.54
C ARG A 220 7.65 -19.11 -7.47
N HIS A 221 7.24 -17.83 -7.39
CA HIS A 221 6.09 -17.32 -8.12
C HIS A 221 6.45 -16.56 -9.39
N LEU A 222 7.65 -15.96 -9.47
CA LEU A 222 8.05 -15.09 -10.58
C LEU A 222 9.31 -15.58 -11.32
N GLY A 223 10.00 -16.61 -10.79
CA GLY A 223 11.24 -17.11 -11.37
C GLY A 223 12.50 -16.43 -10.83
N GLU A 224 13.66 -16.85 -11.37
CA GLU A 224 14.98 -16.38 -10.92
C GLU A 224 15.23 -14.90 -11.22
N THR A 225 14.60 -14.39 -12.27
CA THR A 225 14.60 -12.99 -12.65
C THR A 225 13.21 -12.55 -13.05
N PHE A 226 12.82 -11.32 -12.70
CA PHE A 226 11.50 -10.77 -13.00
C PHE A 226 11.56 -9.25 -13.27
N ASP A 227 10.43 -8.61 -13.55
CA ASP A 227 10.46 -7.26 -14.12
C ASP A 227 10.60 -6.17 -13.04
N ILE A 228 9.75 -6.16 -12.01
CA ILE A 228 9.69 -5.06 -11.04
C ILE A 228 9.70 -5.60 -9.62
N HIS A 229 10.58 -5.05 -8.77
CA HIS A 229 10.56 -5.27 -7.33
C HIS A 229 10.29 -3.95 -6.60
N GLY A 230 9.32 -3.93 -5.70
CA GLY A 230 8.86 -2.74 -5.00
C GLY A 230 8.81 -2.85 -3.49
N GLY A 231 8.84 -1.69 -2.80
CA GLY A 231 8.69 -1.60 -1.35
C GLY A 231 8.90 -0.19 -0.81
N GLY A 232 8.96 -0.05 0.52
CA GLY A 232 9.32 1.20 1.18
C GLY A 232 10.81 1.52 1.04
N ILE A 233 11.16 2.80 1.11
CA ILE A 233 12.56 3.26 1.03
C ILE A 233 13.44 2.69 2.17
N ASP A 234 12.85 2.34 3.29
CA ASP A 234 13.49 1.69 4.43
C ASP A 234 13.92 0.24 4.13
N LEU A 235 13.31 -0.40 3.13
CA LEU A 235 13.67 -1.74 2.70
C LEU A 235 14.88 -1.77 1.76
N VAL A 236 15.30 -0.64 1.18
CA VAL A 236 16.48 -0.58 0.30
C VAL A 236 17.69 -1.25 0.95
N PHE A 237 17.89 -0.96 2.24
CA PHE A 237 18.95 -1.57 3.04
C PHE A 237 18.47 -1.83 4.48
N PRO A 238 18.71 -3.03 5.02
CA PRO A 238 19.47 -4.13 4.39
C PRO A 238 18.62 -5.10 3.54
N HIS A 239 17.27 -5.01 3.60
CA HIS A 239 16.37 -6.08 3.13
C HIS A 239 16.53 -6.39 1.64
N HIS A 240 16.29 -5.43 0.75
CA HIS A 240 16.36 -5.65 -0.70
C HIS A 240 17.80 -5.87 -1.19
N GLU A 241 18.81 -5.24 -0.56
CA GLU A 241 20.21 -5.54 -0.85
C GLU A 241 20.53 -7.02 -0.56
N ASN A 242 20.04 -7.55 0.56
CA ASN A 242 20.21 -8.95 0.94
C ASN A 242 19.44 -9.90 0.02
N GLU A 243 18.24 -9.54 -0.43
CA GLU A 243 17.49 -10.33 -1.41
C GLU A 243 18.24 -10.42 -2.76
N ILE A 244 18.82 -9.31 -3.23
CA ILE A 244 19.68 -9.30 -4.42
C ILE A 244 20.83 -10.29 -4.25
N ALA A 245 21.52 -10.22 -3.11
CA ALA A 245 22.66 -11.08 -2.83
C ALA A 245 22.26 -12.56 -2.80
N GLN A 246 21.19 -12.90 -2.09
CA GLN A 246 20.69 -14.27 -1.99
C GLN A 246 20.32 -14.82 -3.36
N THR A 247 19.49 -14.10 -4.12
CA THR A 247 18.98 -14.61 -5.40
C THR A 247 20.08 -14.71 -6.44
N ARG A 248 20.88 -13.66 -6.62
CA ARG A 248 21.96 -13.68 -7.61
C ARG A 248 23.00 -14.75 -7.34
N CYS A 249 23.43 -14.91 -6.09
CA CYS A 249 24.43 -15.89 -5.72
C CYS A 249 23.90 -17.34 -5.75
N ALA A 250 22.61 -17.55 -5.49
CA ALA A 250 22.00 -18.89 -5.55
C ALA A 250 21.80 -19.40 -6.98
N PHE A 251 21.54 -18.50 -7.93
CA PHE A 251 21.22 -18.86 -9.31
C PHE A 251 22.30 -18.48 -10.33
N GLY A 252 23.35 -17.75 -9.92
CA GLY A 252 24.41 -17.27 -10.80
C GLY A 252 23.93 -16.22 -11.82
N THR A 253 22.87 -15.47 -11.48
CA THR A 253 22.27 -14.44 -12.35
C THR A 253 22.93 -13.07 -12.13
N ASN A 254 22.87 -12.21 -13.13
CA ASN A 254 23.38 -10.84 -13.01
C ASN A 254 22.43 -9.88 -12.30
N MET A 255 21.14 -10.26 -12.19
CA MET A 255 20.09 -9.47 -11.52
C MET A 255 18.99 -10.37 -10.98
N MET A 256 18.23 -9.88 -10.02
CA MET A 256 17.00 -10.45 -9.49
C MET A 256 15.78 -9.78 -10.13
N ALA A 257 15.73 -8.46 -10.11
CA ALA A 257 14.68 -7.67 -10.75
C ALA A 257 15.27 -6.62 -11.68
N GLN A 258 14.59 -6.34 -12.80
CA GLN A 258 15.01 -5.36 -13.78
C GLN A 258 14.88 -3.93 -13.22
N VAL A 259 13.77 -3.63 -12.52
CA VAL A 259 13.47 -2.32 -11.95
C VAL A 259 13.21 -2.45 -10.47
N TRP A 260 13.86 -1.62 -9.66
CA TRP A 260 13.68 -1.50 -8.22
C TRP A 260 12.98 -0.19 -7.89
N MET A 261 11.78 -0.26 -7.32
CA MET A 261 10.96 0.91 -7.02
C MET A 261 10.75 1.06 -5.51
N HIS A 262 10.96 2.27 -4.99
CA HIS A 262 10.81 2.54 -3.57
C HIS A 262 9.99 3.81 -3.33
N ASN A 263 8.97 3.70 -2.48
CA ASN A 263 8.22 4.86 -2.02
C ASN A 263 8.91 5.53 -0.82
N GLY A 264 8.83 6.86 -0.77
CA GLY A 264 9.42 7.66 0.31
C GLY A 264 8.76 7.44 1.67
N PHE A 265 9.34 8.03 2.72
CA PHE A 265 8.83 7.98 4.09
C PHE A 265 7.50 8.74 4.25
N LEU A 266 6.77 8.40 5.33
CA LEU A 266 5.64 9.16 5.81
C LEU A 266 5.98 9.75 7.19
N THR A 267 5.74 11.06 7.35
CA THR A 267 5.71 11.75 8.63
C THR A 267 4.28 12.11 9.00
N LEU A 268 3.97 12.21 10.27
CA LEU A 268 2.65 12.60 10.79
C LEU A 268 2.77 13.99 11.42
N GLU A 269 2.01 14.95 10.88
CA GLU A 269 2.03 16.36 11.35
C GLU A 269 3.46 16.93 11.50
N GLY A 270 4.36 16.54 10.56
CA GLY A 270 5.76 16.97 10.53
C GLY A 270 6.73 16.11 11.33
N GLU A 271 6.25 15.17 12.15
CA GLU A 271 7.06 14.33 13.01
C GLU A 271 7.15 12.87 12.51
N LYS A 272 8.24 12.19 12.88
CA LYS A 272 8.35 10.75 12.60
C LYS A 272 7.35 9.99 13.46
N MET A 273 6.55 9.14 12.82
CA MET A 273 5.60 8.27 13.51
C MET A 273 6.32 7.20 14.34
N SER A 274 5.99 7.09 15.63
CA SER A 274 6.49 6.04 16.51
C SER A 274 5.52 5.72 17.65
N LYS A 275 5.52 4.47 18.12
CA LYS A 275 4.71 4.06 19.29
C LYS A 275 5.15 4.78 20.57
N SER A 276 6.45 5.07 20.71
CA SER A 276 7.00 5.77 21.89
C SER A 276 6.61 7.24 21.99
N LEU A 277 6.33 7.89 20.86
CA LEU A 277 5.84 9.29 20.82
C LEU A 277 4.31 9.39 20.95
N GLY A 278 3.60 8.25 20.99
CA GLY A 278 2.14 8.24 21.06
C GLY A 278 1.43 8.77 19.82
N ASN A 279 2.17 9.01 18.71
CA ASN A 279 1.64 9.49 17.44
C ASN A 279 1.46 8.38 16.40
N PHE A 280 1.29 7.14 16.85
CA PHE A 280 1.09 5.96 16.00
C PHE A 280 -0.39 5.85 15.63
N VAL A 281 -0.71 6.00 14.34
CA VAL A 281 -2.10 5.97 13.83
C VAL A 281 -2.27 4.79 12.88
N THR A 282 -3.26 3.95 13.14
CA THR A 282 -3.60 2.81 12.29
C THR A 282 -4.53 3.21 11.15
N ILE A 283 -4.51 2.42 10.06
CA ILE A 283 -5.46 2.60 8.95
C ILE A 283 -6.88 2.49 9.49
N ARG A 284 -7.15 1.48 10.32
CA ARG A 284 -8.47 1.21 10.89
C ARG A 284 -9.01 2.34 11.76
N GLU A 285 -8.16 3.04 12.50
CA GLU A 285 -8.57 4.23 13.25
C GLU A 285 -9.00 5.36 12.34
N LEU A 286 -8.24 5.61 11.27
CA LEU A 286 -8.60 6.64 10.28
C LEU A 286 -9.88 6.30 9.50
N LEU A 287 -10.13 5.01 9.24
CA LEU A 287 -11.35 4.56 8.56
C LEU A 287 -12.63 4.74 9.40
N LYS A 288 -12.52 4.99 10.70
CA LYS A 288 -13.68 5.37 11.53
C LYS A 288 -14.18 6.78 11.20
N ASP A 289 -13.24 7.69 10.90
CA ASP A 289 -13.53 9.11 10.70
C ASP A 289 -13.65 9.45 9.20
N TRP A 290 -12.98 8.68 8.32
CA TRP A 290 -12.80 9.02 6.90
C TRP A 290 -13.04 7.82 5.98
N PRO A 291 -13.79 7.99 4.87
CA PRO A 291 -13.81 6.99 3.80
C PRO A 291 -12.39 6.68 3.29
N GLY A 292 -12.14 5.43 2.94
CA GLY A 292 -10.80 5.01 2.48
C GLY A 292 -10.31 5.74 1.24
N GLU A 293 -11.21 6.15 0.34
CA GLU A 293 -10.86 6.96 -0.83
C GLU A 293 -10.30 8.34 -0.46
N CYS A 294 -10.73 8.94 0.67
CA CYS A 294 -10.14 10.19 1.16
C CYS A 294 -8.68 10.00 1.55
N LEU A 295 -8.41 8.88 2.26
CA LEU A 295 -7.04 8.52 2.64
C LEU A 295 -6.19 8.23 1.40
N ARG A 296 -6.76 7.52 0.43
CA ARG A 296 -6.10 7.21 -0.84
C ARG A 296 -5.77 8.47 -1.64
N LEU A 297 -6.71 9.37 -1.84
CA LEU A 297 -6.50 10.62 -2.57
C LEU A 297 -5.45 11.49 -1.88
N ALA A 298 -5.51 11.64 -0.56
CA ALA A 298 -4.50 12.37 0.22
C ALA A 298 -3.10 11.76 0.02
N MET A 299 -2.98 10.42 0.01
CA MET A 299 -1.72 9.72 -0.20
C MET A 299 -1.15 9.93 -1.61
N LEU A 300 -2.00 9.91 -2.62
CA LEU A 300 -1.63 10.09 -4.03
C LEU A 300 -1.34 11.55 -4.42
N SER A 301 -1.68 12.52 -3.57
CA SER A 301 -1.43 13.96 -3.80
C SER A 301 0.06 14.31 -3.75
N THR A 302 0.91 13.43 -3.23
CA THR A 302 2.38 13.58 -3.22
C THR A 302 3.02 12.49 -4.07
N HIS A 303 3.99 12.85 -4.90
CA HIS A 303 4.73 11.88 -5.71
C HIS A 303 5.33 10.77 -4.84
N TYR A 304 5.23 9.51 -5.28
CA TYR A 304 5.53 8.36 -4.42
C TYR A 304 6.96 8.36 -3.87
N ARG A 305 7.94 8.87 -4.61
CA ARG A 305 9.35 8.94 -4.17
C ARG A 305 9.63 10.06 -3.16
N GLN A 306 8.77 11.07 -3.08
CA GLN A 306 8.95 12.17 -2.13
C GLN A 306 8.45 11.76 -0.73
N PRO A 307 9.07 12.24 0.34
CA PRO A 307 8.46 12.15 1.66
C PRO A 307 7.08 12.80 1.68
N ILE A 308 6.13 12.19 2.38
CA ILE A 308 4.79 12.76 2.56
C ILE A 308 4.61 13.18 4.02
N ASN A 309 4.16 14.42 4.22
CA ASN A 309 3.66 14.86 5.52
C ASN A 309 2.15 14.59 5.59
N TRP A 310 1.77 13.57 6.33
CA TRP A 310 0.38 13.17 6.53
C TRP A 310 -0.28 14.09 7.55
N THR A 311 -1.36 14.77 7.17
CA THR A 311 -2.05 15.73 8.03
C THR A 311 -3.56 15.57 7.96
N ARG A 312 -4.27 15.86 9.04
CA ARG A 312 -5.76 15.88 9.04
C ARG A 312 -6.30 16.91 8.03
N GLN A 313 -5.64 18.03 7.86
CA GLN A 313 -6.00 19.03 6.86
C GLN A 313 -5.94 18.47 5.43
N GLY A 314 -4.89 17.72 5.10
CA GLY A 314 -4.74 17.07 3.79
C GLY A 314 -5.86 16.09 3.49
N ILE A 315 -6.27 15.29 4.49
CA ILE A 315 -7.41 14.37 4.35
C ILE A 315 -8.71 15.17 4.13
N GLY A 316 -8.92 16.26 4.86
CA GLY A 316 -10.08 17.14 4.70
C GLY A 316 -10.19 17.78 3.30
N PHE A 317 -9.03 18.14 2.69
CA PHE A 317 -9.02 18.60 1.29
C PHE A 317 -9.39 17.48 0.32
N ALA A 318 -8.87 16.27 0.53
CA ALA A 318 -9.22 15.12 -0.28
C ALA A 318 -10.71 14.78 -0.19
N ALA A 319 -11.30 14.85 1.00
CA ALA A 319 -12.73 14.64 1.22
C ALA A 319 -13.59 15.64 0.43
N LYS A 320 -13.30 16.94 0.54
CA LYS A 320 -14.03 17.99 -0.21
C LYS A 320 -13.89 17.80 -1.72
N THR A 321 -12.75 17.37 -2.20
CA THR A 321 -12.52 17.06 -3.61
C THR A 321 -13.40 15.91 -4.07
N LEU A 322 -13.44 14.81 -3.31
CA LEU A 322 -14.26 13.65 -3.63
C LEU A 322 -15.76 13.97 -3.54
N ASP A 323 -16.19 14.76 -2.55
CA ASP A 323 -17.57 15.22 -2.46
C ASP A 323 -18.00 16.02 -3.72
N LYS A 324 -17.12 16.91 -4.24
CA LYS A 324 -17.34 17.59 -5.52
C LYS A 324 -17.42 16.60 -6.67
N TRP A 325 -16.46 15.69 -6.77
CA TRP A 325 -16.36 14.76 -7.90
C TRP A 325 -17.52 13.76 -7.93
N TYR A 326 -17.96 13.25 -6.78
CA TYR A 326 -19.14 12.38 -6.68
C TYR A 326 -20.42 13.10 -7.11
N ARG A 327 -20.60 14.39 -6.74
CA ARG A 327 -21.73 15.19 -7.22
C ARG A 327 -21.73 15.38 -8.74
N ILE A 328 -20.55 15.54 -9.34
CA ILE A 328 -20.42 15.67 -10.80
C ILE A 328 -20.81 14.38 -11.51
N VAL A 329 -20.30 13.23 -11.06
CA VAL A 329 -20.56 11.95 -11.73
C VAL A 329 -21.96 11.41 -11.45
N GLY A 330 -22.56 11.78 -10.32
CA GLY A 330 -23.84 11.21 -9.90
C GLY A 330 -23.77 9.70 -9.78
N ASP A 331 -24.85 9.02 -10.17
CA ASP A 331 -24.95 7.57 -10.18
C ASP A 331 -24.55 6.94 -11.53
N GLU A 332 -23.88 7.69 -12.41
CA GLU A 332 -23.43 7.20 -13.70
C GLU A 332 -22.40 6.07 -13.55
N PRO A 333 -22.48 5.03 -14.39
CA PRO A 333 -21.47 3.99 -14.43
C PRO A 333 -20.14 4.53 -15.00
N ALA A 334 -19.02 3.91 -14.64
CA ALA A 334 -17.73 4.25 -15.24
C ALA A 334 -17.62 3.73 -16.68
N GLU A 335 -17.09 4.57 -17.59
CA GLU A 335 -16.66 4.14 -18.94
C GLU A 335 -15.13 3.96 -18.90
N THR A 336 -14.66 2.71 -18.97
CA THR A 336 -13.23 2.36 -18.88
C THR A 336 -12.73 1.77 -20.21
N GLY A 337 -11.41 1.76 -20.40
CA GLY A 337 -10.75 1.10 -21.53
C GLY A 337 -10.40 2.05 -22.68
N GLU A 338 -10.04 1.46 -23.83
CA GLU A 338 -9.47 2.20 -24.98
C GLU A 338 -10.40 3.27 -25.57
N GLY A 339 -11.71 3.14 -25.39
CA GLY A 339 -12.70 4.13 -25.83
C GLY A 339 -12.77 5.40 -24.99
N ASN A 340 -12.12 5.45 -23.83
CA ASN A 340 -12.13 6.60 -22.94
C ASN A 340 -10.87 7.49 -23.12
N PRO A 341 -10.97 8.64 -23.80
CA PRO A 341 -9.83 9.55 -23.99
C PRO A 341 -9.34 10.14 -22.65
N PHE A 342 -10.24 10.38 -21.67
CA PHE A 342 -9.86 10.90 -20.37
C PHE A 342 -9.00 9.91 -19.58
N GLU A 343 -9.33 8.63 -19.67
CA GLU A 343 -8.51 7.57 -19.08
C GLU A 343 -7.13 7.50 -19.74
N ALA A 344 -7.05 7.65 -21.07
CA ALA A 344 -5.79 7.68 -21.79
C ALA A 344 -4.90 8.85 -21.33
N GLU A 345 -5.47 10.04 -21.16
CA GLU A 345 -4.75 11.22 -20.67
C GLU A 345 -4.21 11.03 -19.23
N ILE A 346 -4.99 10.38 -18.34
CA ILE A 346 -4.53 10.03 -17.00
C ILE A 346 -3.43 8.96 -17.06
N ALA A 347 -3.59 7.94 -17.91
CA ALA A 347 -2.57 6.91 -18.10
C ALA A 347 -1.24 7.49 -18.60
N ASP A 348 -1.25 8.44 -19.51
CA ASP A 348 -0.03 9.11 -20.00
C ASP A 348 0.71 9.87 -18.88
N ARG A 349 -0.03 10.49 -17.95
CA ARG A 349 0.59 11.16 -16.80
C ARG A 349 1.17 10.17 -15.80
N LEU A 350 0.47 9.07 -15.55
CA LEU A 350 0.98 8.00 -14.70
C LEU A 350 2.16 7.25 -15.33
N ALA A 351 2.22 7.19 -16.65
CA ALA A 351 3.34 6.58 -17.38
C ALA A 351 4.68 7.30 -17.15
N ASP A 352 4.67 8.53 -16.68
CA ASP A 352 5.85 9.28 -16.26
C ASP A 352 6.17 9.03 -14.77
N ASP A 353 6.66 7.83 -14.46
CA ASP A 353 7.11 7.44 -13.12
C ASP A 353 6.01 7.51 -12.04
N ILE A 354 4.82 7.02 -12.39
CA ILE A 354 3.63 7.03 -11.50
C ILE A 354 3.36 8.44 -10.94
N ASN A 355 3.40 9.45 -11.80
CA ASN A 355 3.19 10.84 -11.40
C ASN A 355 1.73 11.12 -11.03
N SER A 356 1.32 10.55 -9.89
CA SER A 356 -0.05 10.73 -9.36
C SER A 356 -0.44 12.19 -9.11
N PRO A 357 0.44 13.11 -8.63
CA PRO A 357 0.09 14.53 -8.51
C PRO A 357 -0.30 15.16 -9.84
N SER A 358 0.44 14.86 -10.92
CA SER A 358 0.10 15.34 -12.27
C SER A 358 -1.23 14.77 -12.76
N ALA A 359 -1.49 13.48 -12.50
CA ALA A 359 -2.74 12.83 -12.83
C ALA A 359 -3.93 13.45 -12.08
N ILE A 360 -3.78 13.70 -10.77
CA ILE A 360 -4.81 14.35 -9.93
C ILE A 360 -5.08 15.79 -10.41
N THR A 361 -4.03 16.56 -10.71
CA THR A 361 -4.19 17.91 -11.28
C THR A 361 -5.02 17.88 -12.58
N HIS A 362 -4.77 16.88 -13.42
CA HIS A 362 -5.54 16.71 -14.64
C HIS A 362 -6.97 16.23 -14.40
N LEU A 363 -7.19 15.38 -13.38
CA LEU A 363 -8.55 15.01 -12.97
C LEU A 363 -9.38 16.22 -12.52
N HIS A 364 -8.79 17.22 -11.87
CA HIS A 364 -9.50 18.47 -11.56
C HIS A 364 -9.97 19.18 -12.83
N HIS A 365 -9.11 19.26 -13.85
CA HIS A 365 -9.49 19.83 -15.14
C HIS A 365 -10.61 19.03 -15.82
N LEU A 366 -10.52 17.71 -15.84
CA LEU A 366 -11.55 16.84 -16.41
C LEU A 366 -12.89 16.93 -15.64
N ALA A 367 -12.81 17.12 -14.31
CA ALA A 367 -13.98 17.37 -13.49
C ALA A 367 -14.70 18.67 -13.90
N ASP A 368 -13.95 19.76 -14.12
CA ASP A 368 -14.53 21.02 -14.58
C ASP A 368 -15.19 20.86 -15.96
N VAL A 369 -14.61 20.07 -16.88
CA VAL A 369 -15.23 19.73 -18.17
C VAL A 369 -16.53 18.94 -17.98
N ALA A 370 -16.54 17.97 -17.05
CA ALA A 370 -17.71 17.14 -16.75
C ALA A 370 -18.81 17.86 -15.93
N GLU A 371 -18.48 18.98 -15.27
CA GLU A 371 -19.41 19.80 -14.47
C GLU A 371 -20.19 20.81 -15.31
N HIS A 372 -19.76 21.11 -16.55
CA HIS A 372 -20.41 22.09 -17.40
C HIS A 372 -21.89 21.78 -17.56
N VAL A 373 -22.73 22.83 -17.60
CA VAL A 373 -24.21 22.72 -17.63
C VAL A 373 -24.74 21.87 -18.79
N ASP A 374 -23.99 21.84 -19.91
CA ASP A 374 -24.30 21.03 -21.10
C ASP A 374 -23.52 19.71 -21.15
N ALA A 375 -22.84 19.30 -20.06
CA ALA A 375 -22.04 18.09 -20.05
C ALA A 375 -22.94 16.85 -20.21
N SER A 376 -22.68 16.08 -21.27
CA SER A 376 -23.42 14.86 -21.51
C SER A 376 -23.06 13.77 -20.43
N SER A 377 -24.03 12.90 -20.18
CA SER A 377 -23.80 11.69 -19.36
C SER A 377 -22.53 10.91 -19.75
N ALA A 378 -22.16 10.92 -21.04
CA ALA A 378 -20.93 10.32 -21.53
C ALA A 378 -19.65 10.97 -20.93
N LEU A 379 -19.59 12.29 -20.78
CA LEU A 379 -18.44 12.96 -20.17
C LEU A 379 -18.29 12.59 -18.70
N LYS A 380 -19.39 12.49 -17.95
CA LYS A 380 -19.40 12.04 -16.55
C LYS A 380 -18.91 10.60 -16.40
N ARG A 381 -19.38 9.69 -17.27
CA ARG A 381 -18.93 8.30 -17.29
C ARG A 381 -17.43 8.18 -17.60
N ARG A 382 -16.93 8.96 -18.57
CA ARG A 382 -15.51 9.02 -18.94
C ARG A 382 -14.64 9.57 -17.81
N PHE A 383 -15.09 10.63 -17.15
CA PHE A 383 -14.39 11.18 -15.99
C PHE A 383 -14.31 10.17 -14.85
N LYS A 384 -15.41 9.48 -14.54
CA LYS A 384 -15.44 8.41 -13.54
C LYS A 384 -14.46 7.29 -13.89
N GLY A 385 -14.45 6.82 -15.16
CA GLY A 385 -13.53 5.80 -15.64
C GLY A 385 -12.07 6.22 -15.53
N ALA A 386 -11.76 7.47 -15.86
CA ALA A 386 -10.41 8.02 -15.70
C ALA A 386 -9.95 8.05 -14.23
N ALA A 387 -10.83 8.43 -13.30
CA ALA A 387 -10.54 8.42 -11.87
C ALA A 387 -10.37 6.99 -11.32
N ASN A 388 -11.07 6.00 -11.87
CA ASN A 388 -10.93 4.60 -11.49
C ASN A 388 -9.53 4.04 -11.75
N LEU A 389 -8.76 4.60 -12.69
CA LEU A 389 -7.36 4.20 -12.90
C LEU A 389 -6.49 4.52 -11.67
N LEU A 390 -6.84 5.55 -10.90
CA LEU A 390 -6.22 5.82 -9.60
C LEU A 390 -6.97 5.13 -8.44
N GLY A 391 -7.98 4.30 -8.69
CA GLY A 391 -8.81 3.67 -7.67
C GLY A 391 -9.70 4.67 -6.92
N LEU A 392 -10.13 5.73 -7.57
CA LEU A 392 -11.03 6.76 -7.06
C LEU A 392 -12.39 6.69 -7.78
N LEU A 393 -13.45 7.19 -7.16
CA LEU A 393 -14.84 7.20 -7.66
C LEU A 393 -15.37 5.77 -7.93
N ASN A 394 -15.07 4.83 -7.01
CA ASN A 394 -15.48 3.43 -7.15
C ASN A 394 -16.96 3.20 -6.86
N GLU A 395 -17.63 4.14 -6.20
CA GLU A 395 -19.05 4.08 -5.80
C GLU A 395 -19.93 4.96 -6.69
N THR A 396 -21.23 4.95 -6.41
CA THR A 396 -22.17 5.96 -6.91
C THR A 396 -22.23 7.15 -5.94
N GLU A 397 -22.76 8.30 -6.37
CA GLU A 397 -23.01 9.43 -5.48
C GLU A 397 -23.94 9.03 -4.33
N SER A 398 -25.01 8.27 -4.64
CA SER A 398 -25.96 7.78 -3.65
C SER A 398 -25.28 6.91 -2.58
N GLN A 399 -24.39 5.98 -2.97
CA GLN A 399 -23.61 5.15 -2.05
C GLN A 399 -22.63 5.98 -1.22
N TRP A 400 -21.95 6.94 -1.85
CA TRP A 400 -21.02 7.85 -1.18
C TRP A 400 -21.73 8.68 -0.09
N ARG A 401 -22.88 9.26 -0.40
CA ARG A 401 -23.69 10.01 0.58
C ARG A 401 -24.21 9.14 1.71
N GLU A 402 -24.67 7.92 1.40
CA GLU A 402 -25.16 6.99 2.41
C GLU A 402 -24.03 6.58 3.38
N ARG A 403 -22.83 6.30 2.87
CA ARG A 403 -21.66 6.04 3.71
C ARG A 403 -21.33 7.20 4.64
N GLN A 404 -21.46 8.44 4.15
CA GLN A 404 -21.24 9.62 4.99
C GLN A 404 -22.29 9.75 6.09
N ARG A 405 -23.54 9.45 5.80
CA ARG A 405 -24.63 9.46 6.79
C ARG A 405 -24.39 8.41 7.89
N GLN A 406 -23.95 7.22 7.52
CA GLN A 406 -23.67 6.14 8.46
C GLN A 406 -22.44 6.42 9.36
N ALA A 407 -21.49 7.21 8.90
CA ALA A 407 -20.30 7.59 9.68
C ALA A 407 -20.59 8.61 10.79
N VAL A 408 -21.76 9.26 10.74
CA VAL A 408 -22.18 10.17 11.81
C VAL A 408 -23.08 9.41 12.76
N ALA A 409 -22.73 9.43 14.05
CA ALA A 409 -23.53 8.83 15.12
C ALA A 409 -24.82 9.64 15.38
N VAL A 410 -25.56 10.02 14.33
CA VAL A 410 -26.78 10.79 14.41
C VAL A 410 -27.88 9.98 13.77
N ASP A 411 -29.00 9.90 14.43
CA ASP A 411 -30.19 9.24 13.93
C ASP A 411 -30.72 10.00 12.68
N PRO A 412 -30.66 9.42 11.46
CA PRO A 412 -31.14 10.08 10.26
C PRO A 412 -32.60 10.49 10.32
N GLU A 413 -33.45 9.72 11.01
CA GLU A 413 -34.88 10.05 11.18
C GLU A 413 -35.05 11.30 12.04
N ALA A 414 -34.22 11.48 13.07
CA ALA A 414 -34.23 12.67 13.91
C ALA A 414 -33.79 13.92 13.12
N ILE A 415 -32.78 13.78 12.24
CA ILE A 415 -32.33 14.88 11.35
C ILE A 415 -33.45 15.27 10.38
N GLU A 416 -34.05 14.31 9.70
CA GLU A 416 -35.14 14.57 8.75
C GLU A 416 -36.33 15.23 9.44
N ALA A 417 -36.65 14.85 10.66
CA ALA A 417 -37.69 15.50 11.47
C ALA A 417 -37.35 16.97 11.78
N LEU A 418 -36.09 17.28 12.13
CA LEU A 418 -35.63 18.66 12.37
C LEU A 418 -35.64 19.50 11.06
N ILE A 419 -35.27 18.89 9.92
CA ILE A 419 -35.36 19.56 8.61
C ILE A 419 -36.81 19.87 8.24
N ALA A 420 -37.73 18.92 8.43
CA ALA A 420 -39.14 19.12 8.16
C ALA A 420 -39.71 20.23 9.06
N ALA A 421 -39.35 20.26 10.35
CA ALA A 421 -39.75 21.33 11.26
C ALA A 421 -39.20 22.70 10.83
N ARG A 422 -37.93 22.78 10.36
CA ARG A 422 -37.33 24.00 9.84
C ARG A 422 -38.07 24.49 8.58
N ILE A 423 -38.40 23.60 7.65
CA ILE A 423 -39.15 23.94 6.43
C ILE A 423 -40.54 24.47 6.82
N ALA A 424 -41.22 23.86 7.78
CA ALA A 424 -42.50 24.32 8.28
C ALA A 424 -42.41 25.72 8.91
N ALA A 425 -41.41 25.97 9.75
CA ALA A 425 -41.16 27.29 10.36
C ALA A 425 -40.92 28.38 9.28
N ARG A 426 -40.10 28.08 8.25
CA ARG A 426 -39.89 29.00 7.10
C ARG A 426 -41.20 29.31 6.35
N LYS A 427 -42.03 28.30 6.12
CA LYS A 427 -43.35 28.49 5.49
C LYS A 427 -44.28 29.37 6.34
N ALA A 428 -44.21 29.23 7.67
CA ALA A 428 -44.94 30.06 8.63
C ALA A 428 -44.34 31.46 8.82
N ARG A 429 -43.19 31.77 8.18
CA ARG A 429 -42.40 33.01 8.36
C ARG A 429 -41.82 33.16 9.79
N ASP A 430 -41.73 32.08 10.55
CA ASP A 430 -41.04 32.04 11.82
C ASP A 430 -39.52 31.77 11.59
N PHE A 431 -38.82 32.85 11.26
CA PHE A 431 -37.40 32.77 10.94
C PHE A 431 -36.54 32.49 12.16
N ALA A 432 -36.98 32.91 13.37
CA ALA A 432 -36.24 32.65 14.60
C ALA A 432 -36.18 31.15 14.92
N THR A 433 -37.29 30.43 14.83
CA THR A 433 -37.32 28.97 14.99
C THR A 433 -36.56 28.28 13.86
N ALA A 434 -36.66 28.77 12.62
CA ALA A 434 -35.90 28.15 11.52
C ALA A 434 -34.38 28.28 11.68
N ASP A 435 -33.89 29.41 12.16
CA ASP A 435 -32.44 29.63 12.42
C ASP A 435 -31.97 28.81 13.63
N HIS A 436 -32.75 28.74 14.70
CA HIS A 436 -32.42 27.88 15.84
C HIS A 436 -32.30 26.39 15.46
N LEU A 437 -33.23 25.88 14.64
CA LEU A 437 -33.15 24.50 14.15
C LEU A 437 -31.93 24.26 13.25
N ARG A 438 -31.55 25.26 12.46
CA ARG A 438 -30.34 25.23 11.66
C ARG A 438 -29.09 25.17 12.52
N GLU A 439 -29.01 25.97 13.58
CA GLU A 439 -27.91 25.97 14.54
C GLU A 439 -27.84 24.64 15.31
N GLN A 440 -28.98 24.07 15.69
CA GLN A 440 -29.07 22.76 16.34
C GLN A 440 -28.53 21.64 15.44
N LEU A 441 -28.89 21.66 14.14
CA LEU A 441 -28.37 20.72 13.14
C LEU A 441 -26.85 20.92 12.91
N ALA A 442 -26.39 22.17 12.84
CA ALA A 442 -24.98 22.48 12.69
C ALA A 442 -24.16 22.01 13.92
N ALA A 443 -24.69 22.14 15.14
CA ALA A 443 -24.06 21.63 16.36
C ALA A 443 -23.94 20.09 16.39
N GLN A 444 -24.81 19.40 15.65
CA GLN A 444 -24.75 17.95 15.43
C GLN A 444 -23.86 17.55 14.21
N GLY A 445 -23.13 18.50 13.64
CA GLY A 445 -22.28 18.24 12.47
C GLY A 445 -23.04 18.11 11.14
N VAL A 446 -24.27 18.67 11.05
CA VAL A 446 -25.10 18.61 9.83
C VAL A 446 -25.10 19.97 9.12
N VAL A 447 -24.74 19.96 7.83
CA VAL A 447 -24.82 21.13 6.94
C VAL A 447 -26.03 20.97 6.03
N LEU A 448 -26.89 22.00 5.99
CA LEU A 448 -28.08 22.02 5.14
C LEU A 448 -27.79 22.67 3.80
N MET A 449 -28.32 22.09 2.72
CA MET A 449 -28.32 22.65 1.38
C MET A 449 -29.76 22.88 0.93
N ASP A 450 -30.13 24.13 0.78
CA ASP A 450 -31.44 24.51 0.24
C ASP A 450 -31.38 24.49 -1.29
N ASN A 451 -32.17 23.63 -1.93
CA ASN A 451 -32.24 23.47 -3.38
C ASN A 451 -33.18 24.48 -4.03
N LYS A 452 -32.97 24.73 -5.33
CA LYS A 452 -33.82 25.69 -6.11
C LYS A 452 -35.29 25.24 -6.26
N ASP A 453 -35.57 23.95 -6.10
CA ASP A 453 -36.90 23.36 -6.12
C ASP A 453 -37.64 23.47 -4.77
N GLY A 454 -37.03 24.09 -3.77
CA GLY A 454 -37.57 24.26 -2.43
C GLY A 454 -37.38 23.08 -1.49
N THR A 455 -36.68 22.05 -1.91
CA THR A 455 -36.23 20.94 -1.04
C THR A 455 -34.99 21.33 -0.28
N THR A 456 -34.77 20.73 0.87
CA THR A 456 -33.51 20.84 1.65
C THR A 456 -32.87 19.47 1.75
N THR A 457 -31.65 19.37 1.30
CA THR A 457 -30.79 18.18 1.53
C THR A 457 -29.77 18.50 2.60
N TRP A 458 -29.14 17.46 3.17
CA TRP A 458 -28.15 17.66 4.20
C TRP A 458 -26.91 16.80 3.98
N GLU A 459 -25.78 17.30 4.45
CA GLU A 459 -24.48 16.65 4.44
C GLU A 459 -23.86 16.75 5.84
N VAL A 460 -22.89 15.89 6.09
CA VAL A 460 -22.13 15.90 7.35
C VAL A 460 -21.02 16.94 7.25
N ALA A 461 -20.94 17.85 8.23
CA ALA A 461 -19.81 18.76 8.38
C ALA A 461 -18.53 17.98 8.70
N ARG A 462 -17.46 18.24 7.98
CA ARG A 462 -16.12 17.65 8.17
C ARG A 462 -15.09 18.70 8.48
#